data_b6c772d62501a60552450f920bc79ef0
#
_entry.id   b6c772d62501a60552450f920bc79ef0
#
_cell.length_a   1.000
_cell.length_b   1.000
_cell.length_c   1.000
_cell.angle_alpha   90.00
_cell.angle_beta   90.00
_cell.angle_gamma   90.00
#
_symmetry.space_group_name_H-M   'P 1'
#
loop_
_entity.id
_entity.type
_entity.pdbx_description
1 polymer ?
#
loop_
_entity_poly.entity_id
_entity_poly.type
_entity_poly.pdbx_seq_one_letter_code
_entity_poly.pdbx_strand_id
1 'polypeptide(L)'
;MKRVLLMALSAIPTLLFAQGGITPAMLRQFKADNAPTANTKVLRNALAQNNINDLALVADNPDANDTYFSNEVKSKGITNQRSSGRCWLFTGLNVMRADAINRFQMGSFQFSQSYNFFYDQLEKSNLFLQAVIDNAKQPIDNQLNTWLFEHPLSDGGTFSGVQDVVTKYGVVPADVFPESFNANNTSKMSELIQLRLREDGLELRKMVAKGAKAADVEKRKTQMLSTVYRILTICLGTPPEKFTWTLRKADGKAVETKTYTPQEFYQAFVGKDLKNSYVMVMNDPTHPYYKTYTIDMDRHTYDGKNWTYINLPMNEIKAMAIASIKDSAMMYMSCDVGKLYNRKSPVLSMNNYDYESLLGTKFTMDKADRIRTHASASSHAMTLMAVDLDANGKPKKWMVENSWGEDSGFRGHLIMTDEWFDNYLFRLVVDKKYVPAATLKLLDQKPTQLPAWDPLFKTEE
;
A
#
# COMPACT_ATOMS: atom_id res chain seq x y z
N MET A 1 -80.74 -33.20 33.53
CA MET A 1 -79.62 -33.74 32.68
C MET A 1 -79.04 -32.59 31.88
N LYS A 2 -77.91 -32.02 32.35
CA LYS A 2 -77.18 -30.93 31.68
C LYS A 2 -76.02 -31.57 30.96
N ARG A 3 -76.00 -31.47 29.61
CA ARG A 3 -74.87 -31.89 28.79
C ARG A 3 -73.82 -30.73 28.75
N VAL A 4 -72.64 -31.03 29.26
CA VAL A 4 -71.44 -30.15 29.11
C VAL A 4 -70.78 -30.50 27.85
N LEU A 5 -70.68 -29.51 26.92
CA LEU A 5 -69.94 -29.61 25.66
C LEU A 5 -68.47 -29.16 25.93
N LEU A 6 -67.53 -30.11 25.92
CA LEU A 6 -66.11 -29.81 25.97
C LEU A 6 -65.65 -29.39 24.57
N MET A 7 -65.29 -28.10 24.38
CA MET A 7 -64.55 -27.64 23.21
C MET A 7 -63.05 -27.91 23.44
N ALA A 8 -62.52 -28.84 22.69
CA ALA A 8 -61.06 -29.03 22.59
C ALA A 8 -60.45 -27.90 21.72
N LEU A 9 -59.76 -26.96 22.35
CA LEU A 9 -58.90 -26.01 21.64
C LEU A 9 -57.64 -26.76 21.18
N SER A 10 -57.54 -27.06 19.89
CA SER A 10 -56.29 -27.51 19.26
C SER A 10 -55.33 -26.30 19.15
N ALA A 11 -54.37 -26.21 20.05
CA ALA A 11 -53.26 -25.30 19.95
C ALA A 11 -52.35 -25.73 18.77
N ILE A 12 -52.46 -25.07 17.66
CA ILE A 12 -51.49 -25.21 16.57
C ILE A 12 -50.20 -24.54 17.10
N PRO A 13 -49.06 -25.24 17.21
CA PRO A 13 -47.82 -24.61 17.56
C PRO A 13 -47.40 -23.67 16.44
N THR A 14 -47.57 -22.37 16.61
CA THR A 14 -46.91 -21.36 15.79
C THR A 14 -45.43 -21.48 16.06
N LEU A 15 -44.73 -22.19 15.16
CA LEU A 15 -43.26 -22.14 15.07
C LEU A 15 -42.87 -20.69 14.79
N LEU A 16 -42.55 -19.96 15.84
CA LEU A 16 -41.85 -18.66 15.74
C LEU A 16 -40.47 -18.93 15.15
N PHE A 17 -40.38 -18.93 13.82
CA PHE A 17 -39.07 -18.84 13.17
C PHE A 17 -38.46 -17.50 13.56
N ALA A 18 -37.26 -17.50 14.12
CA ALA A 18 -36.49 -16.29 14.40
C ALA A 18 -36.45 -15.42 13.13
N GLN A 19 -36.97 -14.20 13.22
CA GLN A 19 -36.97 -13.23 12.13
C GLN A 19 -35.51 -13.04 11.67
N GLY A 20 -35.20 -13.32 10.39
CA GLY A 20 -33.84 -13.23 9.82
C GLY A 20 -33.12 -14.58 9.57
N GLY A 21 -33.64 -15.70 10.09
CA GLY A 21 -33.07 -17.03 9.81
C GLY A 21 -33.51 -17.60 8.47
N ILE A 22 -32.65 -18.43 7.83
CA ILE A 22 -33.03 -19.19 6.62
C ILE A 22 -34.07 -20.25 7.01
N THR A 23 -35.25 -20.15 6.42
CA THR A 23 -36.36 -21.07 6.71
C THR A 23 -36.40 -22.25 5.74
N PRO A 24 -37.08 -23.38 6.12
CA PRO A 24 -37.31 -24.46 5.20
C PRO A 24 -38.08 -24.08 3.92
N ALA A 25 -38.96 -23.07 4.00
CA ALA A 25 -39.65 -22.52 2.85
C ALA A 25 -38.68 -21.82 1.89
N MET A 26 -37.76 -20.98 2.40
CA MET A 26 -36.71 -20.33 1.61
C MET A 26 -35.81 -21.37 0.94
N LEU A 27 -35.42 -22.44 1.65
CA LEU A 27 -34.59 -23.52 1.05
C LEU A 27 -35.31 -24.24 -0.07
N ARG A 28 -36.63 -24.48 0.03
CA ARG A 28 -37.43 -25.06 -1.08
C ARG A 28 -37.45 -24.08 -2.27
N GLN A 29 -37.65 -22.81 -2.03
CA GLN A 29 -37.62 -21.77 -3.09
C GLN A 29 -36.24 -21.77 -3.77
N PHE A 30 -35.13 -21.67 -3.01
CA PHE A 30 -33.77 -21.67 -3.57
C PHE A 30 -33.49 -22.88 -4.45
N LYS A 31 -33.97 -24.09 -4.02
CA LYS A 31 -33.82 -25.32 -4.82
C LYS A 31 -34.64 -25.26 -6.09
N ALA A 32 -35.83 -24.69 -6.08
CA ALA A 32 -36.68 -24.52 -7.26
C ALA A 32 -36.09 -23.54 -8.25
N ASP A 33 -35.66 -22.37 -7.75
CA ASP A 33 -35.08 -21.29 -8.57
C ASP A 33 -33.74 -21.69 -9.21
N ASN A 34 -33.02 -22.62 -8.55
CA ASN A 34 -31.70 -23.09 -9.00
C ASN A 34 -31.71 -24.57 -9.41
N ALA A 35 -32.80 -25.04 -10.02
CA ALA A 35 -32.88 -26.40 -10.54
C ALA A 35 -31.77 -26.62 -11.58
N PRO A 36 -31.00 -27.75 -11.49
CA PRO A 36 -29.85 -27.99 -12.36
C PRO A 36 -30.21 -28.08 -13.84
N THR A 37 -29.72 -27.14 -14.66
CA THR A 37 -29.75 -27.22 -16.12
C THR A 37 -28.57 -28.03 -16.66
N ALA A 38 -28.58 -28.34 -17.96
CA ALA A 38 -27.42 -28.97 -18.61
C ALA A 38 -26.15 -28.13 -18.45
N ASN A 39 -26.25 -26.79 -18.65
CA ASN A 39 -25.12 -25.87 -18.52
C ASN A 39 -24.59 -25.80 -17.08
N THR A 40 -25.47 -25.68 -16.06
CA THR A 40 -25.03 -25.64 -14.66
C THR A 40 -24.40 -26.96 -14.22
N LYS A 41 -24.79 -28.11 -14.80
CA LYS A 41 -24.11 -29.41 -14.54
C LYS A 41 -22.69 -29.42 -15.12
N VAL A 42 -22.49 -28.89 -16.34
CA VAL A 42 -21.17 -28.79 -16.95
C VAL A 42 -20.27 -27.83 -16.16
N LEU A 43 -20.77 -26.63 -15.84
CA LEU A 43 -20.03 -25.67 -15.02
C LEU A 43 -19.65 -26.24 -13.65
N ARG A 44 -20.57 -26.91 -12.97
CA ARG A 44 -20.28 -27.56 -11.69
C ARG A 44 -19.18 -28.62 -11.79
N ASN A 45 -19.22 -29.46 -12.86
CA ASN A 45 -18.19 -30.46 -13.10
C ASN A 45 -16.83 -29.82 -13.40
N ALA A 46 -16.79 -28.73 -14.18
CA ALA A 46 -15.58 -27.97 -14.45
C ALA A 46 -15.02 -27.31 -13.17
N LEU A 47 -15.86 -26.68 -12.37
CA LEU A 47 -15.47 -26.00 -11.10
C LEU A 47 -15.07 -26.99 -10.00
N ALA A 48 -15.50 -28.27 -10.08
CA ALA A 48 -15.05 -29.30 -9.14
C ALA A 48 -13.56 -29.66 -9.29
N GLN A 49 -12.95 -29.35 -10.43
CA GLN A 49 -11.55 -29.68 -10.75
C GLN A 49 -10.67 -28.45 -11.03
N ASN A 50 -11.24 -27.25 -11.14
CA ASN A 50 -10.52 -26.04 -11.53
C ASN A 50 -10.85 -24.86 -10.60
N ASN A 51 -9.91 -23.92 -10.51
CA ASN A 51 -10.10 -22.67 -9.79
C ASN A 51 -11.12 -21.79 -10.54
N ILE A 52 -11.91 -21.01 -9.79
CA ILE A 52 -12.88 -20.08 -10.36
C ILE A 52 -12.20 -19.09 -11.33
N ASN A 53 -11.04 -18.55 -10.97
CA ASN A 53 -10.32 -17.59 -11.80
C ASN A 53 -9.87 -18.19 -13.13
N ASP A 54 -9.46 -19.47 -13.15
CA ASP A 54 -9.03 -20.11 -14.39
C ASP A 54 -10.19 -20.30 -15.38
N LEU A 55 -11.42 -20.46 -14.89
CA LEU A 55 -12.63 -20.60 -15.73
C LEU A 55 -13.28 -19.26 -16.08
N ALA A 56 -13.09 -18.24 -15.26
CA ALA A 56 -13.59 -16.90 -15.54
C ALA A 56 -12.65 -16.09 -16.46
N LEU A 57 -11.42 -16.58 -16.67
CA LEU A 57 -10.43 -15.87 -17.48
C LEU A 57 -10.91 -15.72 -18.93
N VAL A 58 -10.88 -14.49 -19.43
CA VAL A 58 -11.22 -14.17 -20.83
C VAL A 58 -10.01 -14.48 -21.72
N ALA A 59 -10.13 -15.54 -22.52
CA ALA A 59 -9.01 -16.06 -23.32
C ALA A 59 -8.60 -15.13 -24.48
N ASP A 60 -9.57 -14.41 -25.03
CA ASP A 60 -9.43 -13.49 -26.18
C ASP A 60 -9.48 -12.01 -25.75
N ASN A 61 -9.02 -11.69 -24.53
CA ASN A 61 -8.97 -10.31 -24.05
C ASN A 61 -8.08 -9.45 -24.99
N PRO A 62 -8.64 -8.44 -25.68
CA PRO A 62 -7.90 -7.62 -26.64
C PRO A 62 -6.80 -6.77 -25.98
N ASP A 63 -6.90 -6.53 -24.67
CA ASP A 63 -5.93 -5.70 -23.94
C ASP A 63 -4.60 -6.44 -23.68
N ALA A 64 -4.59 -7.77 -23.82
CA ALA A 64 -3.52 -8.63 -23.28
C ALA A 64 -2.15 -8.49 -23.97
N ASN A 65 -2.05 -7.93 -25.19
CA ASN A 65 -0.87 -8.04 -26.04
C ASN A 65 -0.22 -6.72 -26.46
N ASP A 66 -0.75 -5.56 -26.07
CA ASP A 66 -0.20 -4.27 -26.47
C ASP A 66 0.80 -3.72 -25.47
N THR A 67 2.09 -3.77 -25.79
CA THR A 67 3.21 -3.28 -24.96
C THR A 67 3.85 -1.97 -25.48
N TYR A 68 3.28 -1.33 -26.51
CA TYR A 68 3.75 -0.05 -27.02
C TYR A 68 3.30 1.12 -26.14
N PHE A 69 4.15 2.12 -25.95
CA PHE A 69 3.85 3.37 -25.25
C PHE A 69 4.38 4.56 -26.02
N SER A 70 3.54 5.57 -26.20
CA SER A 70 3.91 6.82 -26.90
C SER A 70 4.81 7.72 -26.05
N ASN A 71 4.77 7.58 -24.72
CA ASN A 71 5.62 8.32 -23.79
C ASN A 71 6.10 7.39 -22.67
N GLU A 72 7.41 7.31 -22.48
CA GLU A 72 8.03 6.42 -21.50
C GLU A 72 9.27 7.08 -20.90
N VAL A 73 9.38 7.01 -19.57
CA VAL A 73 10.58 7.39 -18.82
C VAL A 73 11.52 6.19 -18.77
N LYS A 74 12.72 6.33 -19.28
CA LYS A 74 13.70 5.24 -19.27
C LYS A 74 14.26 5.02 -17.87
N SER A 75 14.17 3.79 -17.39
CA SER A 75 14.79 3.30 -16.15
C SER A 75 15.73 2.13 -16.46
N LYS A 76 16.61 1.79 -15.51
CA LYS A 76 17.56 0.68 -15.63
C LYS A 76 17.55 -0.19 -14.38
N GLY A 77 17.34 -1.48 -14.60
CA GLY A 77 17.27 -2.50 -13.56
C GLY A 77 15.88 -2.58 -12.91
N ILE A 78 15.55 -3.74 -12.44
CA ILE A 78 14.30 -4.05 -11.73
C ILE A 78 14.65 -4.51 -10.33
N THR A 79 13.88 -4.05 -9.34
CA THR A 79 14.05 -4.42 -7.94
C THR A 79 13.17 -5.62 -7.57
N ASN A 80 13.48 -6.27 -6.44
CA ASN A 80 12.67 -7.37 -5.93
C ASN A 80 12.55 -7.30 -4.41
N GLN A 81 11.37 -6.94 -3.91
CA GLN A 81 11.06 -6.84 -2.48
C GLN A 81 10.91 -8.20 -1.79
N ARG A 82 10.85 -9.28 -2.58
CA ARG A 82 10.65 -10.64 -2.06
C ARG A 82 9.40 -10.75 -1.18
N SER A 83 9.49 -11.55 -0.10
CA SER A 83 8.40 -11.77 0.87
C SER A 83 8.43 -10.68 1.97
N SER A 84 8.21 -9.42 1.59
CA SER A 84 8.17 -8.28 2.52
C SER A 84 7.14 -7.24 2.10
N GLY A 85 6.58 -6.48 3.04
CA GLY A 85 5.64 -5.37 2.81
C GLY A 85 6.31 -4.05 2.42
N ARG A 86 7.54 -4.05 1.88
CA ARG A 86 8.36 -2.86 1.61
C ARG A 86 8.11 -2.20 0.25
N CYS A 87 7.01 -2.51 -0.46
CA CYS A 87 6.72 -1.95 -1.79
C CYS A 87 6.81 -0.42 -1.82
N TRP A 88 6.31 0.26 -0.79
CA TRP A 88 6.37 1.71 -0.64
C TRP A 88 7.80 2.26 -0.66
N LEU A 89 8.71 1.58 0.03
CA LEU A 89 10.13 1.98 0.12
C LEU A 89 10.88 1.69 -1.18
N PHE A 90 10.66 0.50 -1.78
CA PHE A 90 11.19 0.17 -3.09
C PHE A 90 10.76 1.19 -4.13
N THR A 91 9.47 1.51 -4.18
CA THR A 91 8.91 2.49 -5.12
C THR A 91 9.52 3.88 -4.92
N GLY A 92 9.57 4.37 -3.68
CA GLY A 92 10.15 5.68 -3.38
C GLY A 92 11.63 5.78 -3.78
N LEU A 93 12.42 4.77 -3.46
CA LEU A 93 13.83 4.72 -3.83
C LEU A 93 14.03 4.51 -5.35
N ASN A 94 13.13 3.80 -6.04
CA ASN A 94 13.19 3.63 -7.50
C ASN A 94 12.93 4.94 -8.24
N VAL A 95 12.03 5.81 -7.76
CA VAL A 95 11.85 7.17 -8.29
C VAL A 95 13.16 7.96 -8.21
N MET A 96 13.83 7.95 -7.05
CA MET A 96 15.09 8.64 -6.82
C MET A 96 16.24 8.01 -7.63
N ARG A 97 16.25 6.70 -7.76
CA ARG A 97 17.24 5.93 -8.55
C ARG A 97 17.22 6.33 -10.01
N ALA A 98 16.04 6.44 -10.62
CA ALA A 98 15.91 6.82 -12.02
C ALA A 98 16.53 8.19 -12.29
N ASP A 99 16.28 9.18 -11.44
CA ASP A 99 16.91 10.49 -11.53
C ASP A 99 18.45 10.44 -11.38
N ALA A 100 18.94 9.70 -10.38
CA ALA A 100 20.37 9.53 -10.14
C ALA A 100 21.08 8.85 -11.33
N ILE A 101 20.51 7.76 -11.86
CA ILE A 101 21.06 7.05 -13.03
C ILE A 101 21.17 7.99 -14.23
N ASN A 102 20.12 8.75 -14.52
CA ASN A 102 20.10 9.68 -15.66
C ASN A 102 21.12 10.82 -15.47
N ARG A 103 21.15 11.44 -14.29
CA ARG A 103 22.05 12.56 -13.98
C ARG A 103 23.52 12.19 -14.02
N PHE A 104 23.88 11.02 -13.53
CA PHE A 104 25.26 10.54 -13.48
C PHE A 104 25.64 9.60 -14.62
N GLN A 105 24.71 9.30 -15.54
CA GLN A 105 24.91 8.37 -16.65
C GLN A 105 25.38 6.98 -16.18
N MET A 106 24.83 6.52 -15.06
CA MET A 106 25.17 5.22 -14.47
C MET A 106 24.61 4.04 -15.29
N GLY A 107 25.16 2.86 -15.05
CA GLY A 107 24.55 1.60 -15.43
C GLY A 107 23.44 1.20 -14.45
N SER A 108 23.39 -0.09 -14.12
CA SER A 108 22.51 -0.57 -13.05
C SER A 108 22.99 -0.02 -11.71
N PHE A 109 22.06 0.55 -10.94
CA PHE A 109 22.30 1.09 -9.60
C PHE A 109 21.07 0.88 -8.74
N GLN A 110 21.25 0.66 -7.44
CA GLN A 110 20.18 0.61 -6.46
C GLN A 110 20.63 1.26 -5.16
N PHE A 111 19.71 2.01 -4.52
CA PHE A 111 19.83 2.35 -3.10
C PHE A 111 19.50 1.12 -2.26
N SER A 112 20.06 1.01 -1.06
CA SER A 112 19.74 -0.04 -0.12
C SER A 112 18.38 0.18 0.52
N GLN A 113 17.42 -0.67 0.20
CA GLN A 113 16.13 -0.68 0.88
C GLN A 113 16.28 -1.18 2.32
N SER A 114 17.16 -2.16 2.54
CA SER A 114 17.42 -2.72 3.86
C SER A 114 17.94 -1.68 4.86
N TYR A 115 18.76 -0.72 4.40
CA TYR A 115 19.27 0.38 5.22
C TYR A 115 18.13 1.28 5.74
N ASN A 116 17.29 1.79 4.85
CA ASN A 116 16.17 2.66 5.24
C ASN A 116 15.10 1.89 6.01
N PHE A 117 14.87 0.61 5.69
CA PHE A 117 13.95 -0.25 6.42
C PHE A 117 14.39 -0.50 7.86
N PHE A 118 15.69 -0.62 8.13
CA PHE A 118 16.22 -0.71 9.49
C PHE A 118 15.72 0.46 10.36
N TYR A 119 15.90 1.67 9.86
CA TYR A 119 15.49 2.87 10.59
C TYR A 119 13.98 3.05 10.62
N ASP A 120 13.28 2.66 9.57
CA ASP A 120 11.82 2.65 9.55
C ASP A 120 11.24 1.80 10.68
N GLN A 121 11.73 0.58 10.84
CA GLN A 121 11.26 -0.33 11.90
C GLN A 121 11.59 0.20 13.30
N LEU A 122 12.74 0.82 13.48
CA LEU A 122 13.13 1.46 14.75
C LEU A 122 12.25 2.67 15.07
N GLU A 123 12.01 3.54 14.09
CA GLU A 123 11.19 4.74 14.25
C GLU A 123 9.71 4.42 14.49
N LYS A 124 9.15 3.47 13.77
CA LYS A 124 7.78 2.99 14.01
C LYS A 124 7.64 2.36 15.39
N SER A 125 8.66 1.64 15.87
CA SER A 125 8.69 1.12 17.24
C SER A 125 8.65 2.25 18.27
N ASN A 126 9.42 3.32 18.04
CA ASN A 126 9.38 4.52 18.88
C ASN A 126 8.02 5.23 18.80
N LEU A 127 7.45 5.36 17.60
CA LEU A 127 6.13 5.96 17.38
C LEU A 127 5.04 5.24 18.16
N PHE A 128 5.03 3.89 18.09
CA PHE A 128 4.10 3.07 18.85
C PHE A 128 4.26 3.27 20.38
N LEU A 129 5.49 3.13 20.90
CA LEU A 129 5.74 3.26 22.35
C LEU A 129 5.38 4.65 22.86
N GLN A 130 5.69 5.71 22.09
CA GLN A 130 5.32 7.06 22.47
C GLN A 130 3.81 7.28 22.41
N ALA A 131 3.12 6.82 21.37
CA ALA A 131 1.68 6.91 21.27
C ALA A 131 0.96 6.19 22.44
N VAL A 132 1.49 5.04 22.86
CA VAL A 132 1.00 4.31 24.04
C VAL A 132 1.19 5.10 25.34
N ILE A 133 2.32 5.82 25.49
CA ILE A 133 2.56 6.72 26.64
C ILE A 133 1.57 7.88 26.62
N ASP A 134 1.45 8.55 25.46
CA ASP A 134 0.58 9.73 25.29
C ASP A 134 -0.90 9.41 25.60
N ASN A 135 -1.33 8.19 25.28
CA ASN A 135 -2.70 7.69 25.51
C ASN A 135 -2.84 6.80 26.76
N ALA A 136 -1.84 6.73 27.64
CA ALA A 136 -1.83 5.81 28.78
C ALA A 136 -2.96 6.07 29.79
N LYS A 137 -3.50 7.30 29.86
CA LYS A 137 -4.61 7.67 30.74
C LYS A 137 -5.97 7.22 30.21
N GLN A 138 -6.09 6.92 28.93
CA GLN A 138 -7.32 6.40 28.34
C GLN A 138 -7.43 4.89 28.60
N PRO A 139 -8.66 4.33 28.72
CA PRO A 139 -8.84 2.88 28.81
C PRO A 139 -8.14 2.13 27.68
N ILE A 140 -7.70 0.89 27.95
CA ILE A 140 -6.99 0.09 26.95
C ILE A 140 -7.89 -0.30 25.76
N ASP A 141 -9.18 -0.43 26.00
CA ASP A 141 -10.23 -0.71 25.01
C ASP A 141 -10.78 0.55 24.31
N ASN A 142 -10.20 1.73 24.57
CA ASN A 142 -10.43 2.91 23.73
C ASN A 142 -10.00 2.60 22.29
N GLN A 143 -10.76 3.07 21.30
CA GLN A 143 -10.58 2.73 19.89
C GLN A 143 -9.14 2.98 19.38
N LEU A 144 -8.52 4.10 19.75
CA LEU A 144 -7.14 4.39 19.35
C LEU A 144 -6.15 3.41 20.02
N ASN A 145 -6.32 3.12 21.31
CA ASN A 145 -5.45 2.15 21.99
C ASN A 145 -5.63 0.74 21.41
N THR A 146 -6.86 0.31 21.12
CA THR A 146 -7.13 -0.96 20.44
C THR A 146 -6.39 -1.02 19.12
N TRP A 147 -6.54 0.01 18.28
CA TRP A 147 -5.85 0.10 16.98
C TRP A 147 -4.32 0.04 17.13
N LEU A 148 -3.73 0.79 18.09
CA LEU A 148 -2.29 0.78 18.35
C LEU A 148 -1.79 -0.63 18.74
N PHE A 149 -2.50 -1.33 19.63
CA PHE A 149 -2.08 -2.67 20.05
C PHE A 149 -2.39 -3.76 19.01
N GLU A 150 -3.33 -3.56 18.12
CA GLU A 150 -3.55 -4.42 16.94
C GLU A 150 -2.42 -4.23 15.92
N HIS A 151 -1.94 -2.98 15.74
CA HIS A 151 -0.97 -2.60 14.71
C HIS A 151 0.30 -1.94 15.29
N PRO A 152 1.06 -2.60 16.19
CA PRO A 152 2.22 -1.98 16.85
C PRO A 152 3.39 -1.72 15.91
N LEU A 153 3.46 -2.45 14.80
CA LEU A 153 4.51 -2.36 13.79
C LEU A 153 4.00 -2.97 12.49
N SER A 154 4.39 -2.39 11.36
CA SER A 154 4.09 -2.89 10.01
C SER A 154 5.30 -2.71 9.10
N ASP A 155 5.46 -3.59 8.12
CA ASP A 155 6.41 -3.42 7.01
C ASP A 155 5.92 -2.38 6.00
N GLY A 156 4.61 -2.19 5.91
CA GLY A 156 3.93 -1.31 4.98
C GLY A 156 4.21 0.17 5.25
N GLY A 157 3.82 1.01 4.32
CA GLY A 157 3.96 2.45 4.47
C GLY A 157 3.54 3.22 3.23
N THR A 158 3.74 4.51 3.29
CA THR A 158 3.41 5.46 2.23
C THR A 158 4.62 6.31 1.87
N PHE A 159 4.48 7.22 0.91
CA PHE A 159 5.58 8.12 0.53
C PHE A 159 5.99 9.08 1.67
N SER A 160 5.10 9.38 2.62
CA SER A 160 5.47 10.13 3.83
C SER A 160 6.58 9.41 4.62
N GLY A 161 6.49 8.08 4.73
CA GLY A 161 7.56 7.28 5.33
C GLY A 161 8.87 7.35 4.57
N VAL A 162 8.83 7.32 3.23
CA VAL A 162 10.05 7.53 2.41
C VAL A 162 10.67 8.90 2.72
N GLN A 163 9.85 9.96 2.75
CA GLN A 163 10.31 11.31 3.09
C GLN A 163 10.96 11.34 4.47
N ASP A 164 10.32 10.71 5.46
CA ASP A 164 10.79 10.74 6.85
C ASP A 164 12.14 10.04 7.00
N VAL A 165 12.24 8.76 6.57
CA VAL A 165 13.46 7.97 6.80
C VAL A 165 14.63 8.41 5.94
N VAL A 166 14.39 8.76 4.66
CA VAL A 166 15.45 9.20 3.75
C VAL A 166 15.98 10.58 4.15
N THR A 167 15.11 11.50 4.55
CA THR A 167 15.55 12.83 4.98
C THR A 167 16.33 12.78 6.31
N LYS A 168 15.88 11.91 7.24
CA LYS A 168 16.48 11.82 8.59
C LYS A 168 17.77 11.02 8.60
N TYR A 169 17.86 9.93 7.86
CA TYR A 169 18.97 8.98 7.93
C TYR A 169 19.85 8.93 6.68
N GLY A 170 19.44 9.60 5.60
CA GLY A 170 20.14 9.51 4.32
C GLY A 170 19.87 8.20 3.59
N VAL A 171 20.73 7.89 2.62
CA VAL A 171 20.70 6.66 1.82
C VAL A 171 22.10 6.11 1.63
N VAL A 172 22.20 4.82 1.34
CA VAL A 172 23.44 4.16 0.96
C VAL A 172 23.22 3.28 -0.29
N PRO A 173 24.28 2.95 -1.06
CA PRO A 173 24.18 1.97 -2.15
C PRO A 173 23.84 0.57 -1.62
N ALA A 174 23.16 -0.24 -2.44
CA ALA A 174 22.75 -1.59 -2.08
C ALA A 174 23.94 -2.54 -1.80
N ASP A 175 25.08 -2.32 -2.44
CA ASP A 175 26.32 -3.09 -2.22
C ASP A 175 27.02 -2.74 -0.90
N VAL A 176 26.74 -1.57 -0.32
CA VAL A 176 27.25 -1.14 0.99
C VAL A 176 26.43 -1.74 2.14
N PHE A 177 25.13 -1.85 2.00
CA PHE A 177 24.25 -2.49 2.97
C PHE A 177 23.25 -3.40 2.23
N PRO A 178 23.67 -4.66 1.96
CA PRO A 178 22.91 -5.58 1.14
C PRO A 178 21.69 -6.16 1.87
N GLU A 179 20.78 -6.74 1.09
CA GLU A 179 19.62 -7.46 1.62
C GLU A 179 20.05 -8.71 2.39
N SER A 180 19.56 -8.86 3.62
CA SER A 180 19.69 -10.08 4.42
C SER A 180 18.55 -11.06 4.11
N PHE A 181 18.65 -12.30 4.63
CA PHE A 181 17.54 -13.25 4.59
C PHE A 181 16.28 -12.67 5.24
N ASN A 182 16.41 -12.02 6.40
CA ASN A 182 15.27 -11.44 7.11
C ASN A 182 14.75 -10.15 6.47
N ALA A 183 15.56 -9.40 5.72
CA ALA A 183 15.09 -8.31 4.90
C ALA A 183 14.20 -8.83 3.74
N ASN A 184 14.58 -9.97 3.15
CA ASN A 184 13.82 -10.62 2.09
C ASN A 184 12.62 -11.46 2.60
N ASN A 185 12.50 -11.69 3.91
CA ASN A 185 11.44 -12.49 4.56
C ASN A 185 11.15 -11.89 5.95
N THR A 186 10.45 -10.76 5.97
CA THR A 186 10.31 -9.91 7.14
C THR A 186 9.35 -10.44 8.20
N SER A 187 8.38 -11.28 7.83
CA SER A 187 7.23 -11.67 8.67
C SER A 187 7.62 -12.15 10.08
N LYS A 188 8.62 -13.04 10.20
CA LYS A 188 8.99 -13.59 11.53
C LYS A 188 9.71 -12.56 12.41
N MET A 189 10.57 -11.73 11.83
CA MET A 189 11.23 -10.64 12.56
C MET A 189 10.19 -9.63 13.04
N SER A 190 9.30 -9.20 12.15
CA SER A 190 8.22 -8.25 12.48
C SER A 190 7.30 -8.80 13.56
N GLU A 191 6.86 -10.06 13.47
CA GLU A 191 6.04 -10.73 14.49
C GLU A 191 6.70 -10.68 15.89
N LEU A 192 8.00 -10.99 15.98
CA LEU A 192 8.71 -11.01 17.25
C LEU A 192 8.90 -9.60 17.82
N ILE A 193 9.18 -8.61 16.98
CA ILE A 193 9.24 -7.20 17.42
C ILE A 193 7.87 -6.73 17.88
N GLN A 194 6.79 -7.04 17.15
CA GLN A 194 5.43 -6.69 17.53
C GLN A 194 5.05 -7.28 18.89
N LEU A 195 5.40 -8.55 19.14
CA LEU A 195 5.17 -9.19 20.45
C LEU A 195 5.90 -8.43 21.55
N ARG A 196 7.18 -8.10 21.34
CA ARG A 196 7.99 -7.33 22.30
C ARG A 196 7.38 -5.94 22.54
N LEU A 197 6.98 -5.25 21.50
CA LEU A 197 6.36 -3.92 21.61
C LEU A 197 5.04 -3.95 22.40
N ARG A 198 4.22 -4.98 22.23
CA ARG A 198 3.00 -5.15 23.06
C ARG A 198 3.31 -5.30 24.54
N GLU A 199 4.33 -6.11 24.90
CA GLU A 199 4.78 -6.25 26.27
C GLU A 199 5.31 -4.93 26.82
N ASP A 200 6.16 -4.24 26.07
CA ASP A 200 6.76 -2.96 26.42
C ASP A 200 5.68 -1.87 26.59
N GLY A 201 4.72 -1.79 25.67
CA GLY A 201 3.60 -0.86 25.75
C GLY A 201 2.76 -1.07 27.01
N LEU A 202 2.46 -2.32 27.37
CA LEU A 202 1.73 -2.63 28.60
C LEU A 202 2.53 -2.23 29.85
N GLU A 203 3.86 -2.41 29.85
CA GLU A 203 4.73 -2.00 30.95
C GLU A 203 4.73 -0.48 31.11
N LEU A 204 4.89 0.29 30.02
CA LEU A 204 4.87 1.74 30.03
C LEU A 204 3.52 2.29 30.52
N ARG A 205 2.40 1.73 30.08
CA ARG A 205 1.07 2.08 30.59
C ARG A 205 0.95 1.87 32.11
N LYS A 206 1.47 0.73 32.63
CA LYS A 206 1.49 0.44 34.07
C LYS A 206 2.37 1.45 34.83
N MET A 207 3.51 1.87 34.28
CA MET A 207 4.37 2.89 34.90
C MET A 207 3.63 4.23 35.01
N VAL A 208 2.99 4.69 33.92
CA VAL A 208 2.21 5.93 33.91
C VAL A 208 1.05 5.86 34.90
N ALA A 209 0.30 4.75 34.92
CA ALA A 209 -0.81 4.55 35.84
C ALA A 209 -0.40 4.57 37.32
N LYS A 210 0.84 4.14 37.64
CA LYS A 210 1.41 4.21 38.98
C LYS A 210 2.04 5.56 39.33
N GLY A 211 1.95 6.57 38.44
CA GLY A 211 2.48 7.91 38.65
C GLY A 211 4.01 8.02 38.54
N ALA A 212 4.64 7.15 37.74
CA ALA A 212 6.07 7.24 37.48
C ALA A 212 6.44 8.61 36.87
N LYS A 213 7.62 9.13 37.21
CA LYS A 213 8.10 10.38 36.65
C LYS A 213 8.35 10.23 35.14
N ALA A 214 8.06 11.27 34.36
CA ALA A 214 8.27 11.28 32.91
C ALA A 214 9.69 10.85 32.51
N ALA A 215 10.72 11.29 33.25
CA ALA A 215 12.12 10.92 33.01
C ALA A 215 12.37 9.40 33.19
N ASP A 216 11.69 8.75 34.13
CA ASP A 216 11.84 7.31 34.35
C ASP A 216 11.14 6.51 33.23
N VAL A 217 9.98 6.98 32.76
CA VAL A 217 9.25 6.42 31.63
C VAL A 217 10.09 6.55 30.35
N GLU A 218 10.66 7.71 30.09
CA GLU A 218 11.53 7.96 28.92
C GLU A 218 12.81 7.11 28.96
N LYS A 219 13.45 7.00 30.10
CA LYS A 219 14.61 6.12 30.31
C LYS A 219 14.24 4.66 30.00
N ARG A 220 13.08 4.20 30.46
CA ARG A 220 12.63 2.83 30.21
C ARG A 220 12.30 2.61 28.73
N LYS A 221 11.60 3.53 28.08
CA LYS A 221 11.34 3.50 26.62
C LYS A 221 12.67 3.40 25.83
N THR A 222 13.67 4.18 26.18
CA THR A 222 15.00 4.13 25.55
C THR A 222 15.65 2.75 25.66
N GLN A 223 15.54 2.08 26.81
CA GLN A 223 16.04 0.70 27.00
C GLN A 223 15.27 -0.30 26.13
N MET A 224 13.96 -0.14 26.00
CA MET A 224 13.12 -0.98 25.14
C MET A 224 13.51 -0.81 23.66
N LEU A 225 13.68 0.42 23.19
CA LEU A 225 14.16 0.72 21.83
C LEU A 225 15.57 0.16 21.57
N SER A 226 16.46 0.17 22.56
CA SER A 226 17.77 -0.49 22.45
C SER A 226 17.66 -2.00 22.23
N THR A 227 16.63 -2.64 22.80
CA THR A 227 16.34 -4.06 22.52
C THR A 227 15.86 -4.26 21.08
N VAL A 228 14.97 -3.41 20.59
CA VAL A 228 14.53 -3.43 19.18
C VAL A 228 15.72 -3.21 18.24
N TYR A 229 16.56 -2.19 18.50
CA TYR A 229 17.78 -1.92 17.74
C TYR A 229 18.68 -3.16 17.65
N ARG A 230 18.88 -3.86 18.77
CA ARG A 230 19.66 -5.11 18.80
C ARG A 230 19.04 -6.19 17.92
N ILE A 231 17.71 -6.39 17.96
CA ILE A 231 17.04 -7.37 17.10
C ILE A 231 17.25 -7.02 15.64
N LEU A 232 17.05 -5.75 15.26
CA LEU A 232 17.25 -5.28 13.90
C LEU A 232 18.70 -5.48 13.44
N THR A 233 19.68 -5.18 14.30
CA THR A 233 21.12 -5.40 14.00
C THR A 233 21.43 -6.87 13.74
N ILE A 234 20.87 -7.78 14.52
CA ILE A 234 21.08 -9.23 14.33
C ILE A 234 20.42 -9.73 13.04
N CYS A 235 19.26 -9.20 12.69
CA CYS A 235 18.46 -9.66 11.54
C CYS A 235 18.86 -9.01 10.21
N LEU A 236 19.20 -7.72 10.23
CA LEU A 236 19.43 -6.91 9.02
C LEU A 236 20.89 -6.49 8.83
N GLY A 237 21.71 -6.52 9.89
CA GLY A 237 23.07 -5.99 9.90
C GLY A 237 23.18 -4.64 10.61
N THR A 238 24.42 -4.16 10.80
CA THR A 238 24.69 -2.86 11.43
C THR A 238 24.80 -1.77 10.37
N PRO A 239 23.92 -0.76 10.36
CA PRO A 239 24.00 0.34 9.41
C PRO A 239 25.36 1.07 9.49
N PRO A 240 26.01 1.38 8.36
CA PRO A 240 27.29 2.06 8.35
C PRO A 240 27.14 3.55 8.69
N GLU A 241 28.06 4.07 9.50
CA GLU A 241 28.17 5.53 9.73
C GLU A 241 28.89 6.24 8.59
N LYS A 242 29.87 5.56 7.96
CA LYS A 242 30.61 6.00 6.80
C LYS A 242 30.95 4.82 5.90
N PHE A 243 31.07 5.07 4.62
CA PHE A 243 31.46 4.06 3.62
C PHE A 243 32.21 4.70 2.45
N THR A 244 33.11 3.93 1.82
CA THR A 244 33.79 4.35 0.58
C THR A 244 33.09 3.70 -0.60
N TRP A 245 32.74 4.51 -1.62
CA TRP A 245 32.05 4.02 -2.80
C TRP A 245 32.60 4.66 -4.07
N THR A 246 32.57 3.90 -5.19
CA THR A 246 33.08 4.33 -6.48
C THR A 246 31.93 4.57 -7.45
N LEU A 247 31.73 5.80 -7.87
CA LEU A 247 30.81 6.14 -8.96
C LEU A 247 31.34 5.55 -10.28
N ARG A 248 30.50 4.77 -10.98
CA ARG A 248 30.80 4.18 -12.29
C ARG A 248 29.75 4.58 -13.31
N LYS A 249 30.21 4.87 -14.53
CA LYS A 249 29.36 5.07 -15.72
C LYS A 249 28.77 3.72 -16.20
N ALA A 250 27.85 3.79 -17.16
CA ALA A 250 27.21 2.62 -17.75
C ALA A 250 28.19 1.68 -18.47
N ASP A 251 29.31 2.18 -18.95
CA ASP A 251 30.43 1.40 -19.56
C ASP A 251 31.37 0.76 -18.51
N GLY A 252 31.03 0.90 -17.19
CA GLY A 252 31.86 0.41 -16.09
C GLY A 252 33.01 1.31 -15.67
N LYS A 253 33.30 2.40 -16.41
CA LYS A 253 34.41 3.32 -16.12
C LYS A 253 34.18 4.01 -14.78
N ALA A 254 35.20 3.91 -13.91
CA ALA A 254 35.22 4.64 -12.65
C ALA A 254 35.36 6.16 -12.90
N VAL A 255 34.54 6.94 -12.24
CA VAL A 255 34.54 8.42 -12.29
C VAL A 255 35.23 8.98 -11.07
N GLU A 256 34.81 8.56 -9.90
CA GLU A 256 35.30 9.04 -8.61
C GLU A 256 35.13 7.96 -7.54
N THR A 257 36.11 7.87 -6.65
CA THR A 257 36.01 7.09 -5.41
C THR A 257 36.08 8.03 -4.23
N LYS A 258 35.06 8.01 -3.36
CA LYS A 258 34.95 8.92 -2.23
C LYS A 258 34.33 8.25 -1.02
N THR A 259 34.71 8.72 0.17
CA THR A 259 34.06 8.32 1.42
C THR A 259 32.90 9.26 1.72
N TYR A 260 31.75 8.69 2.06
CA TYR A 260 30.52 9.38 2.37
C TYR A 260 29.98 8.95 3.72
N THR A 261 29.32 9.86 4.42
CA THR A 261 28.24 9.51 5.34
C THR A 261 26.95 9.25 4.53
N PRO A 262 25.96 8.54 5.06
CA PRO A 262 24.68 8.35 4.36
C PRO A 262 23.98 9.66 3.99
N GLN A 263 24.11 10.70 4.80
CA GLN A 263 23.57 12.04 4.52
C GLN A 263 24.30 12.75 3.39
N GLU A 264 25.63 12.69 3.35
CA GLU A 264 26.42 13.23 2.24
C GLU A 264 26.10 12.52 0.94
N PHE A 265 25.88 11.19 0.98
CA PHE A 265 25.47 10.43 -0.19
C PHE A 265 24.07 10.81 -0.65
N TYR A 266 23.11 11.01 0.28
CA TYR A 266 21.79 11.53 -0.04
C TYR A 266 21.88 12.90 -0.75
N GLN A 267 22.65 13.84 -0.23
CA GLN A 267 22.81 15.16 -0.83
C GLN A 267 23.45 15.08 -2.23
N ALA A 268 24.42 14.21 -2.43
CA ALA A 268 25.12 14.06 -3.71
C ALA A 268 24.23 13.39 -4.78
N PHE A 269 23.51 12.30 -4.42
CA PHE A 269 22.85 11.42 -5.38
C PHE A 269 21.33 11.63 -5.49
N VAL A 270 20.68 12.15 -4.48
CA VAL A 270 19.28 12.59 -4.52
C VAL A 270 19.21 14.11 -4.56
N GLY A 271 19.72 14.81 -3.56
CA GLY A 271 19.88 16.27 -3.53
C GLY A 271 18.57 17.06 -3.61
N LYS A 272 17.42 16.40 -3.39
CA LYS A 272 16.09 16.98 -3.51
C LYS A 272 15.45 17.11 -2.15
N ASP A 273 14.83 18.25 -1.87
CA ASP A 273 14.01 18.44 -0.67
C ASP A 273 12.71 17.63 -0.82
N LEU A 274 12.76 16.38 -0.39
CA LEU A 274 11.63 15.45 -0.53
C LEU A 274 10.37 15.96 0.17
N LYS A 275 10.52 16.66 1.30
CA LYS A 275 9.38 17.17 2.11
C LYS A 275 8.64 18.32 1.44
N ASN A 276 9.32 19.12 0.64
CA ASN A 276 8.74 20.31 0.04
C ASN A 276 8.60 20.25 -1.49
N SER A 277 9.23 19.27 -2.16
CA SER A 277 9.19 19.19 -3.63
C SER A 277 7.98 18.46 -4.17
N TYR A 278 7.29 17.65 -3.36
CA TYR A 278 6.23 16.77 -3.81
C TYR A 278 4.88 17.15 -3.19
N VAL A 279 3.83 16.85 -3.94
CA VAL A 279 2.42 16.90 -3.49
C VAL A 279 1.83 15.50 -3.59
N MET A 280 1.15 15.11 -2.55
CA MET A 280 0.39 13.87 -2.49
C MET A 280 -1.04 14.15 -2.91
N VAL A 281 -1.51 13.50 -3.99
CA VAL A 281 -2.88 13.58 -4.45
C VAL A 281 -3.54 12.21 -4.38
N MET A 282 -4.83 12.19 -4.10
CA MET A 282 -5.62 10.97 -4.05
C MET A 282 -6.91 11.11 -4.84
N ASN A 283 -7.43 9.99 -5.34
CA ASN A 283 -8.79 9.89 -5.82
C ASN A 283 -9.60 9.05 -4.82
N ASP A 284 -10.26 9.74 -3.94
CA ASP A 284 -11.16 9.18 -2.93
C ASP A 284 -12.59 9.70 -3.14
N PRO A 285 -13.44 8.98 -3.87
CA PRO A 285 -14.82 9.41 -4.12
C PRO A 285 -15.73 9.29 -2.90
N THR A 286 -15.25 8.81 -1.76
CA THR A 286 -16.02 8.75 -0.51
C THR A 286 -16.01 10.08 0.24
N HIS A 287 -15.07 10.97 -0.10
CA HIS A 287 -14.92 12.29 0.48
C HIS A 287 -15.00 13.40 -0.59
N PRO A 288 -15.41 14.64 -0.22
CA PRO A 288 -15.45 15.77 -1.14
C PRO A 288 -14.11 16.02 -1.84
N TYR A 289 -14.16 16.25 -3.16
CA TYR A 289 -13.01 16.70 -3.94
C TYR A 289 -12.64 18.16 -3.64
N TYR A 290 -11.41 18.56 -4.01
CA TYR A 290 -10.83 19.90 -3.83
C TYR A 290 -10.69 20.27 -2.35
N LYS A 291 -10.51 19.28 -1.50
CA LYS A 291 -10.23 19.40 -0.07
C LYS A 291 -8.92 18.69 0.27
N THR A 292 -8.31 19.13 1.36
CA THR A 292 -7.15 18.47 1.94
C THR A 292 -7.55 17.62 3.14
N TYR A 293 -6.93 16.45 3.25
CA TYR A 293 -7.15 15.49 4.31
C TYR A 293 -5.81 15.05 4.90
N THR A 294 -5.79 14.76 6.17
CA THR A 294 -4.63 14.17 6.85
C THR A 294 -5.07 12.95 7.65
N ILE A 295 -4.27 11.90 7.62
CA ILE A 295 -4.58 10.63 8.30
C ILE A 295 -3.86 10.59 9.63
N ASP A 296 -4.61 10.40 10.72
CA ASP A 296 -3.99 10.28 12.04
C ASP A 296 -3.06 9.07 12.11
N MET A 297 -1.93 9.22 12.79
CA MET A 297 -0.89 8.19 12.94
C MET A 297 -0.22 7.69 11.66
N ASP A 298 -0.59 8.17 10.46
CA ASP A 298 0.06 7.76 9.20
C ASP A 298 1.33 8.59 8.95
N ARG A 299 2.33 8.35 9.79
CA ARG A 299 3.71 8.82 9.70
C ARG A 299 4.65 7.75 10.23
N HIS A 300 5.92 7.81 9.87
CA HIS A 300 6.89 6.80 10.24
C HIS A 300 7.81 7.24 11.39
N THR A 301 8.00 8.53 11.57
CA THR A 301 8.77 9.09 12.70
C THR A 301 7.85 9.91 13.60
N TYR A 302 8.19 10.00 14.89
CA TYR A 302 7.37 10.79 15.83
C TYR A 302 7.37 12.28 15.48
N ASP A 303 8.48 12.79 15.00
CA ASP A 303 8.69 14.16 14.50
C ASP A 303 8.31 14.36 13.03
N GLY A 304 7.79 13.30 12.37
CA GLY A 304 7.29 13.33 11.01
C GLY A 304 5.91 14.00 10.88
N LYS A 305 5.47 14.14 9.64
CA LYS A 305 4.12 14.64 9.33
C LYS A 305 3.24 13.49 8.90
N ASN A 306 2.04 13.45 9.43
CA ASN A 306 1.01 12.53 8.95
C ASN A 306 0.78 12.70 7.45
N TRP A 307 0.50 11.61 6.76
CA TRP A 307 0.10 11.66 5.35
C TRP A 307 -0.99 12.70 5.15
N THR A 308 -0.69 13.67 4.28
CA THR A 308 -1.61 14.75 3.94
C THR A 308 -1.74 14.81 2.43
N TYR A 309 -2.96 14.81 1.92
CA TYR A 309 -3.23 14.76 0.48
C TYR A 309 -4.31 15.75 0.06
N ILE A 310 -4.28 16.09 -1.22
CA ILE A 310 -5.36 16.79 -1.90
C ILE A 310 -6.24 15.74 -2.58
N ASN A 311 -7.54 15.73 -2.29
CA ASN A 311 -8.49 14.84 -2.95
C ASN A 311 -8.97 15.45 -4.27
N LEU A 312 -8.77 14.74 -5.39
CA LEU A 312 -9.02 15.23 -6.73
C LEU A 312 -9.77 14.21 -7.61
N PRO A 313 -10.55 14.68 -8.60
CA PRO A 313 -11.07 13.83 -9.65
C PRO A 313 -9.95 13.18 -10.48
N MET A 314 -10.19 11.98 -11.02
CA MET A 314 -9.19 11.21 -11.77
C MET A 314 -8.62 11.94 -12.99
N ASN A 315 -9.43 12.71 -13.72
CA ASN A 315 -8.97 13.47 -14.88
C ASN A 315 -7.86 14.48 -14.55
N GLU A 316 -7.91 15.12 -13.38
CA GLU A 316 -6.86 16.04 -12.93
C GLU A 316 -5.58 15.31 -12.52
N ILE A 317 -5.72 14.16 -11.82
CA ILE A 317 -4.59 13.29 -11.47
C ILE A 317 -3.90 12.78 -12.73
N LYS A 318 -4.66 12.30 -13.73
CA LYS A 318 -4.13 11.85 -15.01
C LYS A 318 -3.40 12.97 -15.76
N ALA A 319 -3.92 14.19 -15.76
CA ALA A 319 -3.27 15.33 -16.42
C ALA A 319 -1.88 15.61 -15.83
N MET A 320 -1.74 15.59 -14.49
CA MET A 320 -0.45 15.74 -13.81
C MET A 320 0.49 14.56 -14.09
N ALA A 321 -0.03 13.35 -14.12
CA ALA A 321 0.74 12.15 -14.47
C ALA A 321 1.30 12.22 -15.89
N ILE A 322 0.48 12.60 -16.87
CA ILE A 322 0.88 12.78 -18.27
C ILE A 322 1.97 13.86 -18.39
N ALA A 323 1.79 15.01 -17.72
CA ALA A 323 2.77 16.08 -17.71
C ALA A 323 4.13 15.62 -17.14
N SER A 324 4.12 14.87 -16.06
CA SER A 324 5.32 14.31 -15.42
C SER A 324 6.05 13.33 -16.35
N ILE A 325 5.34 12.37 -16.96
CA ILE A 325 5.93 11.38 -17.87
C ILE A 325 6.53 12.04 -19.11
N LYS A 326 5.85 13.02 -19.69
CA LYS A 326 6.35 13.77 -20.85
C LYS A 326 7.63 14.55 -20.54
N ASP A 327 7.84 14.96 -19.29
CA ASP A 327 9.06 15.62 -18.82
C ASP A 327 10.06 14.62 -18.21
N SER A 328 9.95 13.34 -18.55
CA SER A 328 10.84 12.25 -18.10
C SER A 328 10.95 12.09 -16.58
N ALA A 329 9.87 12.37 -15.85
CA ALA A 329 9.80 12.19 -14.40
C ALA A 329 8.91 10.99 -14.03
N MET A 330 9.49 10.01 -13.32
CA MET A 330 8.76 8.92 -12.70
C MET A 330 8.02 9.39 -11.45
N MET A 331 6.94 8.69 -11.11
CA MET A 331 6.12 9.03 -9.94
C MET A 331 5.86 7.80 -9.07
N TYR A 332 5.81 8.04 -7.76
CA TYR A 332 5.23 7.08 -6.82
C TYR A 332 3.72 7.03 -7.02
N MET A 333 3.16 5.84 -7.19
CA MET A 333 1.70 5.63 -7.19
C MET A 333 1.35 4.43 -6.33
N SER A 334 0.11 4.35 -5.84
CA SER A 334 -0.39 3.12 -5.22
C SER A 334 -1.84 2.82 -5.60
N CYS A 335 -2.17 1.53 -5.65
CA CYS A 335 -3.42 1.01 -6.19
C CYS A 335 -3.81 -0.30 -5.50
N ASP A 336 -4.99 -0.84 -5.84
CA ASP A 336 -5.41 -2.19 -5.46
C ASP A 336 -4.98 -3.19 -6.54
N VAL A 337 -3.69 -3.51 -6.57
CA VAL A 337 -3.07 -4.29 -7.66
C VAL A 337 -3.67 -5.69 -7.84
N GLY A 338 -4.20 -6.28 -6.77
CA GLY A 338 -4.79 -7.63 -6.80
C GLY A 338 -6.11 -7.74 -7.56
N LYS A 339 -6.77 -6.62 -7.85
CA LYS A 339 -8.09 -6.63 -8.49
C LYS A 339 -8.00 -6.90 -9.98
N LEU A 340 -8.71 -7.95 -10.40
CA LEU A 340 -8.74 -8.43 -11.78
C LEU A 340 -7.35 -8.71 -12.38
N TYR A 341 -6.36 -9.02 -11.51
CA TYR A 341 -5.00 -9.31 -11.93
C TYR A 341 -4.86 -10.78 -12.36
N ASN A 342 -4.56 -10.98 -13.63
CA ASN A 342 -4.13 -12.28 -14.16
C ASN A 342 -2.61 -12.39 -14.09
N ARG A 343 -2.07 -13.21 -13.18
CA ARG A 343 -0.62 -13.40 -13.01
C ARG A 343 0.10 -13.97 -14.24
N LYS A 344 -0.65 -14.54 -15.21
CA LYS A 344 -0.09 -15.06 -16.47
C LYS A 344 -0.01 -13.99 -17.57
N SER A 345 -0.53 -12.77 -17.30
CA SER A 345 -0.50 -11.63 -18.21
C SER A 345 0.08 -10.40 -17.49
N PRO A 346 0.89 -9.54 -18.15
CA PRO A 346 1.35 -8.30 -17.56
C PRO A 346 0.26 -7.23 -17.43
N VAL A 347 -0.94 -7.46 -17.96
CA VAL A 347 -1.97 -6.44 -18.13
C VAL A 347 -3.05 -6.55 -17.04
N LEU A 348 -3.25 -5.45 -16.33
CA LEU A 348 -4.38 -5.19 -15.45
C LEU A 348 -5.51 -4.56 -16.27
N SER A 349 -6.60 -5.29 -16.44
CA SER A 349 -7.74 -4.87 -17.25
C SER A 349 -9.05 -5.24 -16.58
N MET A 350 -10.08 -4.41 -16.77
CA MET A 350 -11.45 -4.73 -16.35
C MET A 350 -12.00 -5.96 -17.10
N ASN A 351 -11.41 -6.29 -18.26
CA ASN A 351 -11.81 -7.40 -19.13
C ASN A 351 -11.05 -8.71 -18.88
N ASN A 352 -10.21 -8.80 -17.82
CA ASN A 352 -9.45 -10.04 -17.56
C ASN A 352 -10.32 -11.22 -17.14
N TYR A 353 -11.47 -10.98 -16.48
CA TYR A 353 -12.32 -12.02 -15.94
C TYR A 353 -13.79 -11.74 -16.21
N ASP A 354 -14.54 -12.77 -16.65
CA ASP A 354 -15.99 -12.75 -16.80
C ASP A 354 -16.65 -13.63 -15.72
N TYR A 355 -16.66 -13.10 -14.49
CA TYR A 355 -17.38 -13.78 -13.39
C TYR A 355 -18.88 -13.71 -13.55
N GLU A 356 -19.40 -12.71 -14.26
CA GLU A 356 -20.86 -12.54 -14.46
C GLU A 356 -21.43 -13.67 -15.28
N SER A 357 -20.83 -13.99 -16.42
CA SER A 357 -21.23 -15.14 -17.24
C SER A 357 -21.02 -16.47 -16.53
N LEU A 358 -19.90 -16.62 -15.79
CA LEU A 358 -19.59 -17.85 -15.08
C LEU A 358 -20.59 -18.16 -13.96
N LEU A 359 -20.97 -17.15 -13.17
CA LEU A 359 -21.78 -17.31 -11.95
C LEU A 359 -23.25 -16.92 -12.14
N GLY A 360 -23.61 -16.29 -13.27
CA GLY A 360 -24.96 -15.85 -13.56
C GLY A 360 -25.43 -14.69 -12.67
N THR A 361 -24.51 -13.83 -12.19
CA THR A 361 -24.82 -12.68 -11.34
C THR A 361 -23.92 -11.50 -11.65
N LYS A 362 -24.40 -10.28 -11.41
CA LYS A 362 -23.66 -9.05 -11.67
C LYS A 362 -22.97 -8.51 -10.42
N PHE A 363 -21.81 -7.88 -10.61
CA PHE A 363 -21.04 -7.18 -9.59
C PHE A 363 -20.99 -5.68 -9.94
N THR A 364 -21.82 -4.85 -9.30
CA THR A 364 -22.15 -3.50 -9.75
C THR A 364 -21.64 -2.37 -8.85
N MET A 365 -20.86 -2.68 -7.81
CA MET A 365 -20.28 -1.67 -6.93
C MET A 365 -19.36 -0.73 -7.70
N ASP A 366 -19.58 0.57 -7.57
CA ASP A 366 -18.63 1.58 -8.03
C ASP A 366 -17.41 1.69 -7.08
N LYS A 367 -16.47 2.58 -7.42
CA LYS A 367 -15.25 2.79 -6.62
C LYS A 367 -15.55 3.23 -5.18
N ALA A 368 -16.54 4.14 -5.02
CA ALA A 368 -16.92 4.63 -3.69
C ALA A 368 -17.54 3.52 -2.84
N ASP A 369 -18.41 2.71 -3.43
CA ASP A 369 -19.05 1.59 -2.72
C ASP A 369 -18.02 0.52 -2.33
N ARG A 370 -17.07 0.21 -3.21
CA ARG A 370 -15.98 -0.73 -2.88
C ARG A 370 -15.13 -0.25 -1.70
N ILE A 371 -14.84 1.06 -1.62
CA ILE A 371 -14.10 1.63 -0.49
C ILE A 371 -14.94 1.53 0.79
N ARG A 372 -16.20 2.02 0.78
CA ARG A 372 -17.08 2.03 1.97
C ARG A 372 -17.33 0.64 2.53
N THR A 373 -17.39 -0.36 1.67
CA THR A 373 -17.62 -1.76 2.06
C THR A 373 -16.33 -2.54 2.33
N HIS A 374 -15.17 -1.89 2.31
CA HIS A 374 -13.85 -2.52 2.45
C HIS A 374 -13.54 -3.60 1.38
N ALA A 375 -14.24 -3.55 0.24
CA ALA A 375 -13.98 -4.45 -0.88
C ALA A 375 -12.73 -4.05 -1.69
N SER A 376 -12.27 -2.81 -1.59
CA SER A 376 -11.06 -2.30 -2.24
C SER A 376 -10.39 -1.23 -1.38
N ALA A 377 -9.07 -1.31 -1.30
CA ALA A 377 -8.19 -0.31 -0.66
C ALA A 377 -6.85 -0.29 -1.38
N SER A 378 -6.01 0.70 -1.09
CA SER A 378 -4.63 0.70 -1.59
C SER A 378 -3.85 -0.45 -0.96
N SER A 379 -3.28 -1.34 -1.78
CA SER A 379 -2.58 -2.55 -1.32
C SER A 379 -1.13 -2.64 -1.81
N HIS A 380 -0.74 -1.83 -2.81
CA HIS A 380 0.59 -1.94 -3.38
C HIS A 380 1.05 -0.63 -4.03
N ALA A 381 2.31 -0.27 -3.79
CA ALA A 381 2.96 0.87 -4.42
C ALA A 381 3.88 0.42 -5.57
N MET A 382 3.88 1.20 -6.66
CA MET A 382 4.69 0.98 -7.86
C MET A 382 5.11 2.31 -8.47
N THR A 383 6.11 2.28 -9.36
CA THR A 383 6.64 3.49 -9.99
C THR A 383 5.97 3.71 -11.34
N LEU A 384 5.11 4.72 -11.46
CA LEU A 384 4.44 5.09 -12.72
C LEU A 384 5.46 5.71 -13.67
N MET A 385 5.61 5.14 -14.88
CA MET A 385 6.69 5.51 -15.78
C MET A 385 6.30 5.71 -17.24
N ALA A 386 5.14 5.20 -17.69
CA ALA A 386 4.76 5.36 -19.10
C ALA A 386 3.25 5.55 -19.25
N VAL A 387 2.88 6.21 -20.35
CA VAL A 387 1.49 6.36 -20.81
C VAL A 387 1.44 6.26 -22.34
N ASP A 388 0.46 5.51 -22.82
CA ASP A 388 0.10 5.52 -24.24
C ASP A 388 -1.12 6.42 -24.46
N LEU A 389 -0.96 7.39 -25.35
CA LEU A 389 -1.98 8.38 -25.68
C LEU A 389 -2.59 8.12 -27.06
N ASP A 390 -3.86 8.35 -27.20
CA ASP A 390 -4.53 8.36 -28.52
C ASP A 390 -4.21 9.65 -29.31
N ALA A 391 -4.73 9.76 -30.53
CA ALA A 391 -4.53 10.91 -31.39
C ALA A 391 -5.08 12.24 -30.80
N ASN A 392 -5.99 12.17 -29.83
CA ASN A 392 -6.58 13.31 -29.14
C ASN A 392 -5.87 13.61 -27.80
N GLY A 393 -4.81 12.88 -27.47
CA GLY A 393 -4.05 13.03 -26.22
C GLY A 393 -4.72 12.38 -25.00
N LYS A 394 -5.74 11.52 -25.19
CA LYS A 394 -6.34 10.76 -24.09
C LYS A 394 -5.53 9.51 -23.76
N PRO A 395 -5.37 9.16 -22.48
CA PRO A 395 -4.67 7.94 -22.12
C PRO A 395 -5.49 6.70 -22.51
N LYS A 396 -4.81 5.70 -23.06
CA LYS A 396 -5.33 4.37 -23.34
C LYS A 396 -4.89 3.37 -22.27
N LYS A 397 -3.64 3.47 -21.87
CA LYS A 397 -3.02 2.58 -20.88
C LYS A 397 -1.78 3.22 -20.25
N TRP A 398 -1.37 2.65 -19.12
CA TRP A 398 -0.28 3.09 -18.28
C TRP A 398 0.69 1.95 -18.00
N MET A 399 1.96 2.24 -17.76
CA MET A 399 2.93 1.24 -17.34
C MET A 399 3.62 1.67 -16.04
N VAL A 400 3.84 0.68 -15.18
CA VAL A 400 4.54 0.85 -13.90
C VAL A 400 5.72 -0.10 -13.81
N GLU A 401 6.84 0.38 -13.25
CA GLU A 401 7.92 -0.47 -12.78
C GLU A 401 7.50 -1.06 -11.42
N ASN A 402 7.50 -2.39 -11.34
CA ASN A 402 7.14 -3.12 -10.13
C ASN A 402 8.39 -3.59 -9.38
N SER A 403 8.23 -4.05 -8.15
CA SER A 403 9.29 -4.57 -7.28
C SER A 403 9.15 -6.07 -7.00
N TRP A 404 8.76 -6.86 -8.01
CA TRP A 404 8.62 -8.31 -7.91
C TRP A 404 9.64 -9.11 -8.73
N GLY A 405 10.71 -8.44 -9.22
CA GLY A 405 11.75 -9.03 -10.06
C GLY A 405 11.42 -9.00 -11.55
N GLU A 406 12.42 -9.22 -12.37
CA GLU A 406 12.33 -9.12 -13.83
C GLU A 406 11.43 -10.18 -14.47
N ASP A 407 11.28 -11.34 -13.83
CA ASP A 407 10.45 -12.45 -14.33
C ASP A 407 8.95 -12.21 -14.12
N SER A 408 8.56 -11.18 -13.36
CA SER A 408 7.17 -10.83 -13.09
C SER A 408 6.63 -9.85 -14.13
N GLY A 409 5.42 -10.13 -14.65
CA GLY A 409 4.77 -9.24 -15.61
C GLY A 409 5.54 -9.11 -16.94
N PHE A 410 5.55 -7.90 -17.49
CA PHE A 410 6.33 -7.59 -18.71
C PHE A 410 7.72 -7.09 -18.32
N ARG A 411 8.71 -7.98 -18.18
CA ARG A 411 10.09 -7.64 -17.80
C ARG A 411 10.17 -6.80 -16.51
N GLY A 412 9.41 -7.22 -15.48
CA GLY A 412 9.34 -6.51 -14.21
C GLY A 412 8.32 -5.36 -14.15
N HIS A 413 7.55 -5.15 -15.22
CA HIS A 413 6.55 -4.09 -15.32
C HIS A 413 5.14 -4.66 -15.37
N LEU A 414 4.15 -3.86 -14.93
CA LEU A 414 2.74 -4.11 -15.15
C LEU A 414 2.15 -3.01 -16.05
N ILE A 415 1.20 -3.41 -16.87
CA ILE A 415 0.46 -2.53 -17.78
C ILE A 415 -0.96 -2.43 -17.26
N MET A 416 -1.53 -1.23 -17.21
CA MET A 416 -2.89 -0.97 -16.73
C MET A 416 -3.69 -0.34 -17.86
N THR A 417 -4.86 -0.88 -18.20
CA THR A 417 -5.79 -0.14 -19.05
C THR A 417 -6.23 1.15 -18.35
N ASP A 418 -6.61 2.18 -19.10
CA ASP A 418 -7.04 3.45 -18.53
C ASP A 418 -8.28 3.28 -17.65
N GLU A 419 -9.20 2.39 -18.05
CA GLU A 419 -10.39 2.05 -17.26
C GLU A 419 -10.03 1.38 -15.94
N TRP A 420 -9.06 0.44 -15.93
CA TRP A 420 -8.59 -0.17 -14.70
C TRP A 420 -7.91 0.85 -13.79
N PHE A 421 -7.10 1.74 -14.36
CA PHE A 421 -6.43 2.82 -13.66
C PHE A 421 -7.44 3.75 -12.95
N ASP A 422 -8.55 4.12 -13.61
CA ASP A 422 -9.63 4.90 -13.01
C ASP A 422 -10.25 4.22 -11.79
N ASN A 423 -10.44 2.91 -11.88
CA ASN A 423 -11.14 2.14 -10.88
C ASN A 423 -10.30 1.79 -9.65
N TYR A 424 -8.98 1.62 -9.81
CA TYR A 424 -8.13 1.04 -8.76
C TYR A 424 -6.89 1.86 -8.39
N LEU A 425 -6.55 2.94 -9.08
CA LEU A 425 -5.58 3.92 -8.57
C LEU A 425 -6.19 4.69 -7.41
N PHE A 426 -5.43 4.84 -6.32
CA PHE A 426 -5.82 5.67 -5.18
C PHE A 426 -4.88 6.85 -4.97
N ARG A 427 -3.57 6.65 -4.98
CA ARG A 427 -2.56 7.64 -4.61
C ARG A 427 -1.59 7.91 -5.75
N LEU A 428 -1.24 9.19 -5.93
CA LEU A 428 -0.15 9.62 -6.79
C LEU A 428 0.66 10.68 -6.06
N VAL A 429 1.98 10.59 -6.16
CA VAL A 429 2.91 11.61 -5.64
C VAL A 429 3.54 12.33 -6.79
N VAL A 430 3.30 13.63 -6.89
CA VAL A 430 3.66 14.46 -8.04
C VAL A 430 4.63 15.56 -7.61
N ASP A 431 5.65 15.82 -8.40
CA ASP A 431 6.49 17.00 -8.23
C ASP A 431 5.65 18.27 -8.41
N LYS A 432 5.80 19.24 -7.50
CA LYS A 432 5.05 20.50 -7.48
C LYS A 432 5.06 21.25 -8.81
N LYS A 433 6.12 21.11 -9.61
CA LYS A 433 6.23 21.76 -10.92
C LYS A 433 5.18 21.31 -11.93
N TYR A 434 4.57 20.12 -11.73
CA TYR A 434 3.51 19.60 -12.60
C TYR A 434 2.10 19.81 -12.03
N VAL A 435 2.00 20.38 -10.83
CA VAL A 435 0.72 20.61 -10.17
C VAL A 435 0.21 22.02 -10.52
N PRO A 436 -1.02 22.17 -11.03
CA PRO A 436 -1.57 23.50 -11.32
C PRO A 436 -1.57 24.42 -10.11
N ALA A 437 -1.28 25.72 -10.32
CA ALA A 437 -1.21 26.68 -9.22
C ALA A 437 -2.52 26.78 -8.40
N ALA A 438 -3.67 26.62 -9.04
CA ALA A 438 -4.97 26.56 -8.35
C ALA A 438 -5.07 25.35 -7.41
N THR A 439 -4.54 24.19 -7.82
CA THR A 439 -4.49 22.98 -6.98
C THR A 439 -3.51 23.14 -5.83
N LEU A 440 -2.33 23.76 -6.06
CA LEU A 440 -1.37 24.03 -4.99
C LEU A 440 -1.95 24.93 -3.88
N LYS A 441 -2.80 25.91 -4.22
CA LYS A 441 -3.48 26.75 -3.23
C LYS A 441 -4.38 25.97 -2.27
N LEU A 442 -4.82 24.77 -2.64
CA LEU A 442 -5.62 23.94 -1.74
C LEU A 442 -4.81 23.48 -0.51
N LEU A 443 -3.48 23.46 -0.59
CA LEU A 443 -2.59 23.15 0.54
C LEU A 443 -2.62 24.22 1.65
N ASP A 444 -3.10 25.42 1.35
CA ASP A 444 -3.28 26.50 2.34
C ASP A 444 -4.51 26.24 3.24
N GLN A 445 -5.38 25.30 2.87
CA GLN A 445 -6.53 24.91 3.69
C GLN A 445 -6.06 24.11 4.91
N LYS A 446 -6.75 24.27 6.03
CA LYS A 446 -6.59 23.36 7.16
C LYS A 446 -7.09 21.96 6.76
N PRO A 447 -6.26 20.91 6.80
CA PRO A 447 -6.70 19.57 6.45
C PRO A 447 -7.80 19.06 7.38
N THR A 448 -8.77 18.33 6.83
CA THR A 448 -9.70 17.53 7.62
C THR A 448 -8.96 16.29 8.11
N GLN A 449 -8.96 16.08 9.44
CA GLN A 449 -8.33 14.90 10.04
C GLN A 449 -9.25 13.69 9.89
N LEU A 450 -8.72 12.62 9.33
CA LEU A 450 -9.35 11.31 9.25
C LEU A 450 -8.68 10.37 10.27
N PRO A 451 -9.39 9.37 10.79
CA PRO A 451 -8.83 8.46 11.78
C PRO A 451 -7.79 7.50 11.17
N ALA A 452 -6.94 6.93 12.01
CA ALA A 452 -5.96 5.92 11.62
C ALA A 452 -6.56 4.66 10.98
N TRP A 453 -7.83 4.37 11.27
CA TRP A 453 -8.60 3.25 10.72
C TRP A 453 -9.49 3.62 9.53
N ASP A 454 -9.19 4.74 8.85
CA ASP A 454 -9.89 5.09 7.61
C ASP A 454 -9.78 3.94 6.58
N PRO A 455 -10.86 3.61 5.85
CA PRO A 455 -10.89 2.47 4.93
C PRO A 455 -9.77 2.43 3.88
N LEU A 456 -9.27 3.60 3.44
CA LEU A 456 -8.18 3.68 2.47
C LEU A 456 -6.79 3.59 3.11
N PHE A 457 -6.70 3.59 4.44
CA PHE A 457 -5.45 3.55 5.20
C PHE A 457 -5.39 2.34 6.14
N LYS A 458 -6.24 1.35 5.90
CA LYS A 458 -6.07 0.03 6.52
C LYS A 458 -4.65 -0.45 6.22
N THR A 459 -3.94 -0.89 7.27
CA THR A 459 -2.57 -1.38 7.13
C THR A 459 -2.50 -2.41 6.01
N GLU A 460 -1.60 -2.17 5.06
CA GLU A 460 -1.28 -3.11 3.98
C GLU A 460 -0.64 -4.35 4.63
N GLU A 461 -1.36 -5.49 4.62
CA GLU A 461 -0.89 -6.79 5.09
C GLU A 461 -0.16 -7.55 3.98
#